data_b36b497c2ef2594ac9621b19dc9648c5
#
_entry.id   b36b497c2ef2594ac9621b19dc9648c5
#
_cell.length_a   1.000
_cell.length_b   1.000
_cell.length_c   1.000
_cell.angle_alpha   90.00
_cell.angle_beta   90.00
_cell.angle_gamma   90.00
#
_symmetry.space_group_name_H-M   'P 1'
#
loop_
_entity.id
_entity.type
_entity.pdbx_description
1 polymer ?
#
loop_
_entity_poly.entity_id
_entity_poly.type
_entity_poly.pdbx_seq_one_letter_code
_entity_poly.pdbx_strand_id
1 'polypeptide(L)'
;SSAYSALWNGKGVNVGIDGMPPYNSELAGVPQVCFKVPTGGGKTFLAANSIKPIFDSMPHIHPKAVVWLVPSDAILTQTYRTLTDKNHDYRKKIDVDFGNKVEIYSKQQLLNGQNFNPTSVSDNLSVFVLSYDSFRTSKKDGRKAYQENGSLLPFVRFKQDSGSLLEDTDETALIQVIRKLNPVVIVDESHHATSKLSKEMLQNFNPSFVLDLTATPKNGSNIISFVDARQLKAENMVKLPVIVYNRKSQEDVFVSAISLRRKLENEAVEEQKNGGRYIRPIVLFQAQPRTNDDSTTYDKIKHTLIDMGIPESEIAIKTADR
;
A
#
# COMPACT_ATOMS: atom_id res chain seq x y z
N SER A 1 -24.05 -4.98 -7.98
CA SER A 1 -24.68 -3.64 -7.91
C SER A 1 -25.82 -3.59 -6.89
N SER A 2 -26.72 -4.58 -6.83
CA SER A 2 -27.83 -4.60 -5.86
C SER A 2 -27.39 -4.57 -4.40
N ALA A 3 -26.39 -5.38 -4.02
CA ALA A 3 -25.83 -5.39 -2.67
C ALA A 3 -25.20 -4.05 -2.28
N TYR A 4 -24.53 -3.38 -3.21
CA TYR A 4 -23.94 -2.07 -2.99
C TYR A 4 -25.03 -1.00 -2.74
N SER A 5 -26.08 -0.99 -3.54
CA SER A 5 -27.20 -0.09 -3.34
C SER A 5 -27.95 -0.38 -2.03
N ALA A 6 -28.15 -1.65 -1.69
CA ALA A 6 -28.78 -2.05 -0.44
C ALA A 6 -27.96 -1.61 0.81
N LEU A 7 -26.64 -1.71 0.75
CA LEU A 7 -25.74 -1.23 1.81
C LEU A 7 -25.93 0.26 2.09
N TRP A 8 -25.96 1.10 1.05
CA TRP A 8 -26.08 2.54 1.21
C TRP A 8 -27.50 2.97 1.56
N ASN A 9 -28.51 2.33 0.96
CA ASN A 9 -29.93 2.58 1.32
C ASN A 9 -30.18 2.26 2.82
N GLY A 10 -29.59 1.19 3.32
CA GLY A 10 -29.65 0.85 4.76
C GLY A 10 -28.99 1.89 5.67
N LYS A 11 -28.12 2.74 5.11
CA LYS A 11 -27.49 3.88 5.81
C LYS A 11 -28.21 5.21 5.51
N GLY A 12 -29.36 5.19 4.83
CA GLY A 12 -30.13 6.37 4.46
C GLY A 12 -29.56 7.17 3.29
N VAL A 13 -28.71 6.57 2.46
CA VAL A 13 -28.07 7.21 1.30
C VAL A 13 -28.56 6.53 0.02
N ASN A 14 -29.22 7.27 -0.87
CA ASN A 14 -29.69 6.77 -2.15
C ASN A 14 -28.57 6.87 -3.19
N VAL A 15 -28.10 5.71 -3.65
CA VAL A 15 -27.07 5.63 -4.68
C VAL A 15 -27.53 6.25 -5.98
N GLY A 16 -26.72 7.14 -6.56
CA GLY A 16 -27.03 7.90 -7.77
C GLY A 16 -27.80 9.20 -7.53
N ILE A 17 -28.29 9.45 -6.30
CA ILE A 17 -29.08 10.65 -5.97
C ILE A 17 -28.35 11.48 -4.91
N ASP A 18 -27.95 10.90 -3.78
CA ASP A 18 -27.40 11.62 -2.63
C ASP A 18 -25.86 11.77 -2.70
N GLY A 19 -25.32 11.93 -3.90
CA GLY A 19 -23.87 12.11 -4.13
C GLY A 19 -23.02 10.82 -4.08
N MET A 20 -23.64 9.67 -3.78
CA MET A 20 -22.98 8.37 -3.87
C MET A 20 -23.14 7.81 -5.29
N PRO A 21 -22.04 7.62 -6.06
CA PRO A 21 -22.14 7.14 -7.44
C PRO A 21 -22.65 5.69 -7.50
N PRO A 22 -23.29 5.31 -8.62
CA PRO A 22 -23.66 3.92 -8.87
C PRO A 22 -22.45 2.99 -8.83
N TYR A 23 -22.69 1.70 -8.54
CA TYR A 23 -21.65 0.69 -8.59
C TYR A 23 -20.99 0.64 -9.97
N ASN A 24 -19.69 0.80 -9.99
CA ASN A 24 -18.87 0.76 -11.20
C ASN A 24 -18.16 -0.61 -11.31
N SER A 25 -18.44 -1.34 -12.40
CA SER A 25 -17.79 -2.62 -12.69
C SER A 25 -16.64 -2.39 -13.67
N GLU A 26 -15.49 -1.94 -13.18
CA GLU A 26 -14.31 -1.73 -14.04
C GLU A 26 -13.72 -3.03 -14.58
N LEU A 27 -13.82 -4.12 -13.80
CA LEU A 27 -13.42 -5.47 -14.18
C LEU A 27 -14.67 -6.33 -14.29
N ALA A 28 -14.97 -6.79 -15.49
CA ALA A 28 -16.18 -7.59 -15.76
C ALA A 28 -16.21 -8.84 -14.86
N GLY A 29 -17.31 -9.01 -14.13
CA GLY A 29 -17.52 -10.19 -13.27
C GLY A 29 -16.74 -10.18 -11.94
N VAL A 30 -15.86 -9.22 -11.71
CA VAL A 30 -15.04 -9.15 -10.49
C VAL A 30 -15.63 -8.14 -9.50
N PRO A 31 -16.00 -8.54 -8.28
CA PRO A 31 -16.37 -7.61 -7.24
C PRO A 31 -15.20 -6.69 -6.87
N GLN A 32 -15.44 -5.39 -6.89
CA GLN A 32 -14.45 -4.38 -6.52
C GLN A 32 -15.08 -3.41 -5.52
N VAL A 33 -14.41 -3.21 -4.38
CA VAL A 33 -14.87 -2.32 -3.32
C VAL A 33 -13.74 -1.45 -2.79
N CYS A 34 -14.09 -0.30 -2.21
CA CYS A 34 -13.13 0.67 -1.72
C CYS A 34 -13.43 1.03 -0.26
N PHE A 35 -12.39 0.99 0.58
CA PHE A 35 -12.39 1.63 1.89
C PHE A 35 -11.71 2.99 1.78
N LYS A 36 -12.46 4.05 2.03
CA LYS A 36 -11.94 5.42 2.12
C LYS A 36 -11.44 5.66 3.55
N VAL A 37 -10.14 5.57 3.77
CA VAL A 37 -9.52 5.71 5.09
C VAL A 37 -8.33 6.66 5.00
N PRO A 38 -8.26 7.72 5.82
CA PRO A 38 -7.13 8.65 5.82
C PRO A 38 -5.80 7.97 6.16
N THR A 39 -4.71 8.64 5.81
CA THR A 39 -3.36 8.20 6.22
C THR A 39 -3.29 8.16 7.76
N GLY A 40 -2.72 7.09 8.30
CA GLY A 40 -2.71 6.84 9.74
C GLY A 40 -3.97 6.20 10.30
N GLY A 41 -5.05 6.03 9.51
CA GLY A 41 -6.31 5.42 9.93
C GLY A 41 -6.33 3.89 9.93
N GLY A 42 -5.17 3.21 9.91
CA GLY A 42 -5.10 1.77 10.05
C GLY A 42 -5.41 0.96 8.78
N LYS A 43 -5.17 1.51 7.56
CA LYS A 43 -5.43 0.80 6.29
C LYS A 43 -4.88 -0.63 6.26
N THR A 44 -3.63 -0.83 6.66
CA THR A 44 -2.99 -2.16 6.70
C THR A 44 -3.68 -3.11 7.67
N PHE A 45 -4.16 -2.61 8.81
CA PHE A 45 -4.94 -3.39 9.77
C PHE A 45 -6.29 -3.82 9.18
N LEU A 46 -6.99 -2.88 8.53
CA LEU A 46 -8.26 -3.18 7.86
C LEU A 46 -8.07 -4.20 6.74
N ALA A 47 -7.01 -4.06 5.93
CA ALA A 47 -6.67 -5.02 4.88
C ALA A 47 -6.47 -6.43 5.45
N ALA A 48 -5.63 -6.58 6.48
CA ALA A 48 -5.38 -7.87 7.11
C ALA A 48 -6.67 -8.53 7.66
N ASN A 49 -7.53 -7.72 8.29
CA ASN A 49 -8.82 -8.19 8.83
C ASN A 49 -9.87 -8.50 7.74
N SER A 50 -9.70 -8.00 6.52
CA SER A 50 -10.64 -8.22 5.42
C SER A 50 -10.39 -9.54 4.68
N ILE A 51 -9.20 -10.13 4.78
CA ILE A 51 -8.84 -11.33 4.02
C ILE A 51 -9.81 -12.49 4.30
N LYS A 52 -10.01 -12.82 5.58
CA LYS A 52 -10.89 -13.93 5.95
C LYS A 52 -12.35 -13.69 5.53
N PRO A 53 -13.00 -12.55 5.86
CA PRO A 53 -14.37 -12.28 5.41
C PRO A 53 -14.56 -12.34 3.88
N ILE A 54 -13.55 -11.91 3.10
CA ILE A 54 -13.61 -12.00 1.64
C ILE A 54 -13.64 -13.47 1.21
N PHE A 55 -12.73 -14.31 1.71
CA PHE A 55 -12.73 -15.74 1.35
C PHE A 55 -13.96 -16.49 1.90
N ASP A 56 -14.47 -16.12 3.07
CA ASP A 56 -15.69 -16.72 3.61
C ASP A 56 -16.93 -16.41 2.75
N SER A 57 -16.94 -15.23 2.07
CA SER A 57 -18.00 -14.87 1.12
C SER A 57 -17.87 -15.58 -0.25
N MET A 58 -16.72 -16.18 -0.53
CA MET A 58 -16.39 -16.86 -1.79
C MET A 58 -15.78 -18.25 -1.51
N PRO A 59 -16.51 -19.18 -0.87
CA PRO A 59 -15.97 -20.49 -0.45
C PRO A 59 -15.49 -21.38 -1.59
N HIS A 60 -15.93 -21.09 -2.81
CA HIS A 60 -15.51 -21.81 -4.03
C HIS A 60 -14.12 -21.39 -4.51
N ILE A 61 -13.56 -20.27 -4.03
CA ILE A 61 -12.22 -19.83 -4.43
C ILE A 61 -11.16 -20.64 -3.68
N HIS A 62 -10.43 -21.44 -4.45
CA HIS A 62 -9.34 -22.27 -3.97
C HIS A 62 -8.32 -22.47 -5.09
N PRO A 63 -7.01 -22.36 -4.85
CA PRO A 63 -6.35 -22.07 -3.57
C PRO A 63 -6.58 -20.62 -3.11
N LYS A 64 -6.30 -20.36 -1.84
CA LYS A 64 -6.44 -19.03 -1.26
C LYS A 64 -5.16 -18.23 -1.49
N ALA A 65 -5.18 -17.33 -2.44
CA ALA A 65 -4.06 -16.45 -2.78
C ALA A 65 -4.46 -14.98 -2.66
N VAL A 66 -3.57 -14.16 -2.12
CA VAL A 66 -3.71 -12.72 -2.01
C VAL A 66 -2.53 -12.03 -2.69
N VAL A 67 -2.78 -11.12 -3.61
CA VAL A 67 -1.80 -10.17 -4.11
C VAL A 67 -1.99 -8.85 -3.36
N TRP A 68 -1.01 -8.48 -2.55
CA TRP A 68 -1.02 -7.22 -1.82
C TRP A 68 -0.10 -6.22 -2.51
N LEU A 69 -0.70 -5.27 -3.21
CA LEU A 69 -0.01 -4.24 -3.99
C LEU A 69 0.22 -2.98 -3.16
N VAL A 70 1.45 -2.51 -3.15
CA VAL A 70 1.87 -1.28 -2.46
C VAL A 70 2.55 -0.29 -3.41
N PRO A 71 2.50 1.03 -3.13
CA PRO A 71 2.91 2.06 -4.08
C PRO A 71 4.42 2.28 -4.19
N SER A 72 5.22 1.86 -3.21
CA SER A 72 6.66 2.14 -3.18
C SER A 72 7.46 1.05 -2.49
N ASP A 73 8.76 0.98 -2.76
CA ASP A 73 9.68 0.01 -2.17
C ASP A 73 9.84 0.20 -0.65
N ALA A 74 9.72 1.42 -0.14
CA ALA A 74 9.74 1.68 1.29
C ALA A 74 8.53 1.05 2.00
N ILE A 75 7.33 1.21 1.41
CA ILE A 75 6.09 0.59 1.92
C ILE A 75 6.13 -0.92 1.71
N LEU A 76 6.68 -1.40 0.58
CA LEU A 76 6.89 -2.81 0.30
C LEU A 76 7.70 -3.47 1.43
N THR A 77 8.85 -2.91 1.74
CA THR A 77 9.74 -3.41 2.80
C THR A 77 9.04 -3.42 4.16
N GLN A 78 8.35 -2.34 4.49
CA GLN A 78 7.60 -2.24 5.75
C GLN A 78 6.47 -3.29 5.82
N THR A 79 5.64 -3.39 4.79
CA THR A 79 4.51 -4.33 4.74
C THR A 79 4.99 -5.77 4.78
N TYR A 80 6.01 -6.10 3.99
CA TYR A 80 6.60 -7.43 3.99
C TYR A 80 7.15 -7.82 5.37
N ARG A 81 7.93 -6.92 6.00
CA ARG A 81 8.47 -7.14 7.36
C ARG A 81 7.35 -7.34 8.38
N THR A 82 6.33 -6.50 8.33
CA THR A 82 5.17 -6.58 9.24
C THR A 82 4.43 -7.91 9.11
N LEU A 83 4.20 -8.39 7.88
CA LEU A 83 3.46 -9.62 7.63
C LEU A 83 4.29 -10.89 7.84
N THR A 84 5.62 -10.81 7.76
CA THR A 84 6.52 -11.94 8.05
C THR A 84 6.87 -12.08 9.53
N ASP A 85 6.77 -11.01 10.31
CA ASP A 85 6.98 -11.06 11.75
C ASP A 85 5.80 -11.73 12.47
N LYS A 86 6.00 -12.96 12.92
CA LYS A 86 4.98 -13.76 13.63
C LYS A 86 4.52 -13.13 14.96
N ASN A 87 5.27 -12.18 15.49
CA ASN A 87 4.91 -11.46 16.71
C ASN A 87 4.09 -10.19 16.45
N HIS A 88 4.02 -9.74 15.20
CA HIS A 88 3.23 -8.57 14.82
C HIS A 88 1.74 -8.88 14.80
N ASP A 89 0.92 -7.97 15.32
CA ASP A 89 -0.53 -8.20 15.50
C ASP A 89 -1.26 -8.48 14.18
N TYR A 90 -0.86 -7.87 13.07
CA TYR A 90 -1.46 -8.15 11.75
C TYR A 90 -1.17 -9.58 11.30
N ARG A 91 0.06 -10.07 11.52
CA ARG A 91 0.40 -11.45 11.20
C ARG A 91 -0.33 -12.43 12.10
N LYS A 92 -0.37 -12.21 13.40
CA LYS A 92 -1.12 -13.03 14.36
C LYS A 92 -2.59 -13.16 13.98
N LYS A 93 -3.21 -12.04 13.56
CA LYS A 93 -4.61 -12.06 13.11
C LYS A 93 -4.82 -12.98 11.92
N ILE A 94 -3.96 -12.88 10.90
CA ILE A 94 -4.04 -13.74 9.71
C ILE A 94 -3.75 -15.20 10.10
N ASP A 95 -2.75 -15.45 10.93
CA ASP A 95 -2.43 -16.80 11.40
C ASP A 95 -3.60 -17.46 12.13
N VAL A 96 -4.28 -16.73 13.03
CA VAL A 96 -5.49 -17.22 13.72
C VAL A 96 -6.62 -17.50 12.74
N ASP A 97 -6.85 -16.60 11.79
CA ASP A 97 -7.92 -16.73 10.81
C ASP A 97 -7.76 -17.94 9.87
N PHE A 98 -6.51 -18.32 9.60
CA PHE A 98 -6.18 -19.42 8.67
C PHE A 98 -5.47 -20.60 9.33
N GLY A 99 -5.60 -20.75 10.66
CA GLY A 99 -5.09 -21.90 11.40
C GLY A 99 -3.58 -22.07 11.32
N ASN A 100 -2.83 -20.99 11.31
CA ASN A 100 -1.36 -20.93 11.15
C ASN A 100 -0.85 -21.46 9.78
N LYS A 101 -1.73 -21.70 8.83
CA LYS A 101 -1.39 -22.09 7.46
C LYS A 101 -1.29 -20.86 6.57
N VAL A 102 -0.22 -20.07 6.74
CA VAL A 102 0.00 -18.80 6.05
C VAL A 102 1.43 -18.67 5.60
N GLU A 103 1.62 -18.45 4.31
CA GLU A 103 2.91 -18.16 3.69
C GLU A 103 2.92 -16.76 3.10
N ILE A 104 3.97 -15.99 3.39
CA ILE A 104 4.18 -14.63 2.89
C ILE A 104 5.36 -14.63 1.94
N TYR A 105 5.17 -14.16 0.73
CA TYR A 105 6.18 -14.19 -0.31
C TYR A 105 6.55 -12.79 -0.79
N SER A 106 7.85 -12.54 -0.92
CA SER A 106 8.38 -11.45 -1.73
C SER A 106 8.44 -11.85 -3.20
N LYS A 107 8.56 -10.87 -4.12
CA LYS A 107 8.75 -11.14 -5.55
C LYS A 107 9.92 -12.09 -5.84
N GLN A 108 11.04 -11.90 -5.14
CA GLN A 108 12.24 -12.73 -5.35
C GLN A 108 12.00 -14.19 -4.98
N GLN A 109 11.29 -14.45 -3.88
CA GLN A 109 10.93 -15.82 -3.48
C GLN A 109 9.99 -16.48 -4.50
N LEU A 110 9.01 -15.72 -5.02
CA LEU A 110 8.12 -16.21 -6.07
C LEU A 110 8.91 -16.57 -7.34
N LEU A 111 9.80 -15.68 -7.81
CA LEU A 111 10.63 -15.93 -9.00
C LEU A 111 11.58 -17.10 -8.83
N ASN A 112 12.08 -17.35 -7.63
CA ASN A 112 12.98 -18.46 -7.34
C ASN A 112 12.25 -19.78 -7.02
N GLY A 113 10.91 -19.78 -6.97
CA GLY A 113 10.14 -20.96 -6.53
C GLY A 113 10.42 -21.36 -5.08
N GLN A 114 10.90 -20.44 -4.24
CA GLN A 114 11.31 -20.73 -2.88
C GLN A 114 10.08 -20.97 -1.99
N ASN A 115 9.87 -22.22 -1.59
CA ASN A 115 8.66 -22.71 -0.92
C ASN A 115 7.35 -22.40 -1.68
N PHE A 116 7.46 -21.97 -2.93
CA PHE A 116 6.35 -21.61 -3.78
C PHE A 116 6.15 -22.68 -4.85
N ASN A 117 5.18 -23.55 -4.62
CA ASN A 117 4.85 -24.68 -5.49
C ASN A 117 3.36 -25.04 -5.34
N PRO A 118 2.79 -25.88 -6.22
CA PRO A 118 1.38 -26.27 -6.18
C PRO A 118 0.88 -26.79 -4.82
N THR A 119 1.67 -27.57 -4.12
CA THR A 119 1.30 -28.11 -2.80
C THR A 119 1.22 -27.00 -1.76
N SER A 120 2.25 -26.14 -1.69
CA SER A 120 2.27 -25.05 -0.71
C SER A 120 1.09 -24.09 -0.88
N VAL A 121 0.73 -23.74 -2.12
CA VAL A 121 -0.41 -22.83 -2.36
C VAL A 121 -1.76 -23.51 -2.13
N SER A 122 -1.86 -24.83 -2.28
CA SER A 122 -3.09 -25.56 -1.97
C SER A 122 -3.33 -25.71 -0.48
N ASP A 123 -2.26 -25.83 0.32
CA ASP A 123 -2.35 -26.12 1.75
C ASP A 123 -2.42 -24.85 2.61
N ASN A 124 -1.95 -23.71 2.09
CA ASN A 124 -1.80 -22.46 2.84
C ASN A 124 -2.50 -21.28 2.16
N LEU A 125 -2.85 -20.28 2.97
CA LEU A 125 -3.07 -18.94 2.45
C LEU A 125 -1.72 -18.39 1.95
N SER A 126 -1.64 -18.07 0.67
CA SER A 126 -0.43 -17.49 0.05
C SER A 126 -0.61 -15.98 -0.13
N VAL A 127 0.21 -15.16 0.53
CA VAL A 127 0.17 -13.70 0.42
C VAL A 127 1.42 -13.20 -0.31
N PHE A 128 1.22 -12.56 -1.46
CA PHE A 128 2.28 -12.01 -2.31
C PHE A 128 2.37 -10.51 -2.08
N VAL A 129 3.41 -10.03 -1.39
CA VAL A 129 3.61 -8.60 -1.14
C VAL A 129 4.47 -8.03 -2.27
N LEU A 130 3.86 -7.16 -3.08
CA LEU A 130 4.42 -6.73 -4.35
C LEU A 130 4.24 -5.21 -4.54
N SER A 131 5.16 -4.56 -5.24
CA SER A 131 4.99 -3.16 -5.65
C SER A 131 4.33 -3.08 -7.03
N TYR A 132 3.72 -1.94 -7.37
CA TYR A 132 3.19 -1.70 -8.70
C TYR A 132 4.26 -1.87 -9.79
N ASP A 133 5.50 -1.48 -9.50
CA ASP A 133 6.62 -1.58 -10.43
C ASP A 133 7.05 -3.03 -10.72
N SER A 134 6.64 -3.98 -9.85
CA SER A 134 6.94 -5.40 -10.01
C SER A 134 6.39 -6.00 -11.32
N PHE A 135 5.38 -5.36 -11.92
CA PHE A 135 4.71 -5.83 -13.14
C PHE A 135 4.69 -4.79 -14.26
N ARG A 136 5.42 -3.67 -14.11
CA ARG A 136 5.55 -2.68 -15.18
C ARG A 136 6.56 -3.15 -16.22
N THR A 137 6.09 -3.50 -17.41
CA THR A 137 6.94 -3.97 -18.53
C THR A 137 7.91 -2.90 -19.05
N SER A 138 7.65 -1.61 -18.77
CA SER A 138 8.58 -0.52 -19.05
C SER A 138 9.87 -0.57 -18.20
N LYS A 139 9.83 -1.26 -17.03
CA LYS A 139 11.01 -1.45 -16.17
C LYS A 139 11.60 -2.85 -16.36
N LYS A 140 12.95 -2.95 -16.34
CA LYS A 140 13.69 -4.22 -16.46
C LYS A 140 13.22 -5.26 -15.43
N ASP A 141 13.02 -4.83 -14.20
CA ASP A 141 12.57 -5.72 -13.13
C ASP A 141 11.11 -6.18 -13.32
N GLY A 142 10.22 -5.30 -13.80
CA GLY A 142 8.84 -5.66 -14.11
C GLY A 142 8.74 -6.71 -15.22
N ARG A 143 9.59 -6.63 -16.23
CA ARG A 143 9.63 -7.61 -17.35
C ARG A 143 9.93 -9.02 -16.90
N LYS A 144 10.70 -9.23 -15.84
CA LYS A 144 10.99 -10.58 -15.30
C LYS A 144 9.75 -11.35 -14.90
N ALA A 145 8.67 -10.68 -14.53
CA ALA A 145 7.42 -11.36 -14.16
C ALA A 145 6.69 -11.97 -15.37
N TYR A 146 7.03 -11.55 -16.59
CA TYR A 146 6.44 -12.01 -17.85
C TYR A 146 7.38 -12.92 -18.65
N GLN A 147 8.57 -13.21 -18.15
CA GLN A 147 9.53 -14.07 -18.80
C GLN A 147 9.35 -15.53 -18.36
N GLU A 148 9.73 -16.45 -19.24
CA GLU A 148 9.90 -17.86 -18.93
C GLU A 148 10.69 -18.05 -17.63
N ASN A 149 10.22 -18.95 -16.77
CA ASN A 149 10.84 -19.22 -15.49
C ASN A 149 10.78 -20.71 -15.10
N GLY A 150 11.87 -21.41 -15.33
CA GLY A 150 11.98 -22.84 -15.02
C GLY A 150 11.70 -23.23 -13.56
N SER A 151 11.91 -22.28 -12.60
CA SER A 151 11.57 -22.51 -11.20
C SER A 151 10.07 -22.67 -10.95
N LEU A 152 9.22 -22.20 -11.88
CA LEU A 152 7.76 -22.26 -11.80
C LEU A 152 7.15 -23.35 -12.67
N LEU A 153 7.98 -24.20 -13.31
CA LEU A 153 7.53 -25.34 -14.11
C LEU A 153 6.50 -26.24 -13.41
N PRO A 154 6.56 -26.51 -12.09
CA PRO A 154 5.54 -27.30 -11.39
C PRO A 154 4.11 -26.77 -11.54
N PHE A 155 3.93 -25.44 -11.75
CA PHE A 155 2.62 -24.84 -11.94
C PHE A 155 2.01 -25.04 -13.34
N VAL A 156 2.76 -25.50 -14.31
CA VAL A 156 2.23 -25.79 -15.66
C VAL A 156 1.11 -26.83 -15.58
N ARG A 157 1.31 -27.87 -14.77
CA ARG A 157 0.32 -28.94 -14.56
C ARG A 157 -0.76 -28.60 -13.52
N PHE A 158 -0.62 -27.46 -12.87
CA PHE A 158 -1.61 -26.98 -11.90
C PHE A 158 -2.86 -26.53 -12.65
N LYS A 159 -3.87 -27.40 -12.67
CA LYS A 159 -5.14 -27.13 -13.34
C LYS A 159 -6.04 -26.35 -12.41
N GLN A 160 -6.55 -25.25 -12.90
CA GLN A 160 -7.63 -24.49 -12.25
C GLN A 160 -8.55 -23.93 -13.34
N ASP A 161 -9.85 -23.91 -13.08
CA ASP A 161 -10.87 -23.40 -14.00
C ASP A 161 -10.89 -21.85 -14.08
N SER A 162 -9.77 -21.21 -13.82
CA SER A 162 -9.64 -19.75 -13.65
C SER A 162 -9.21 -19.04 -14.94
N GLY A 163 -10.03 -19.12 -15.97
CA GLY A 163 -9.89 -18.30 -17.18
C GLY A 163 -8.75 -18.70 -18.12
N SER A 164 -8.68 -18.05 -19.28
CA SER A 164 -7.63 -18.25 -20.28
C SER A 164 -6.28 -17.73 -19.83
N LEU A 165 -5.21 -18.36 -20.28
CA LEU A 165 -3.85 -17.84 -20.15
C LEU A 165 -3.70 -16.53 -20.92
N LEU A 166 -2.73 -15.72 -20.54
CA LEU A 166 -2.33 -14.56 -21.33
C LEU A 166 -1.67 -15.03 -22.62
N GLU A 167 -2.14 -14.53 -23.76
CA GLU A 167 -1.49 -14.74 -25.05
C GLU A 167 -0.09 -14.13 -25.02
N ASP A 168 0.83 -14.64 -25.80
CA ASP A 168 2.22 -14.17 -25.90
C ASP A 168 3.05 -14.18 -24.61
N THR A 169 2.60 -14.92 -23.58
CA THR A 169 3.31 -15.05 -22.30
C THR A 169 3.52 -16.54 -21.97
N ASP A 170 4.76 -16.91 -21.64
CA ASP A 170 5.09 -18.29 -21.29
C ASP A 170 4.30 -18.80 -20.09
N GLU A 171 3.90 -20.08 -20.11
CA GLU A 171 3.08 -20.67 -19.03
C GLU A 171 3.79 -20.71 -17.67
N THR A 172 5.13 -20.68 -17.66
CA THR A 172 5.96 -20.66 -16.46
C THR A 172 6.21 -19.24 -15.96
N ALA A 173 5.78 -18.19 -16.68
CA ALA A 173 5.93 -16.83 -16.23
C ALA A 173 5.17 -16.59 -14.92
N LEU A 174 5.77 -15.81 -14.02
CA LEU A 174 5.18 -15.53 -12.72
C LEU A 174 3.75 -14.95 -12.82
N ILE A 175 3.52 -14.06 -13.80
CA ILE A 175 2.19 -13.49 -14.03
C ILE A 175 1.15 -14.56 -14.40
N GLN A 176 1.52 -15.56 -15.19
CA GLN A 176 0.63 -16.68 -15.55
C GLN A 176 0.31 -17.54 -14.32
N VAL A 177 1.31 -17.80 -13.48
CA VAL A 177 1.10 -18.55 -12.23
C VAL A 177 0.14 -17.79 -11.32
N ILE A 178 0.36 -16.48 -11.10
CA ILE A 178 -0.54 -15.65 -10.28
C ILE A 178 -1.96 -15.67 -10.89
N ARG A 179 -2.08 -15.53 -12.19
CA ARG A 179 -3.36 -15.57 -12.92
C ARG A 179 -4.12 -16.87 -12.68
N LYS A 180 -3.41 -18.02 -12.74
CA LYS A 180 -3.99 -19.35 -12.45
C LYS A 180 -4.53 -19.44 -11.02
N LEU A 181 -3.95 -18.73 -10.05
CA LEU A 181 -4.39 -18.75 -8.66
C LEU A 181 -5.66 -17.93 -8.39
N ASN A 182 -6.13 -17.12 -9.36
CA ASN A 182 -7.34 -16.29 -9.24
C ASN A 182 -7.40 -15.51 -7.91
N PRO A 183 -6.38 -14.67 -7.60
CA PRO A 183 -6.17 -14.14 -6.28
C PRO A 183 -7.20 -13.09 -5.88
N VAL A 184 -7.35 -12.89 -4.58
CA VAL A 184 -7.86 -11.63 -4.03
C VAL A 184 -6.76 -10.58 -4.19
N VAL A 185 -7.07 -9.41 -4.76
CA VAL A 185 -6.10 -8.33 -4.92
C VAL A 185 -6.43 -7.21 -3.94
N ILE A 186 -5.49 -6.90 -3.06
CA ILE A 186 -5.55 -5.75 -2.15
C ILE A 186 -4.65 -4.65 -2.73
N VAL A 187 -5.21 -3.48 -2.97
CA VAL A 187 -4.54 -2.33 -3.58
C VAL A 187 -4.40 -1.22 -2.54
N ASP A 188 -3.21 -1.10 -1.97
CA ASP A 188 -2.93 -0.03 -0.99
C ASP A 188 -2.56 1.26 -1.73
N GLU A 189 -3.14 2.39 -1.26
CA GLU A 189 -3.04 3.71 -1.92
C GLU A 189 -3.45 3.67 -3.40
N SER A 190 -4.62 3.12 -3.69
CA SER A 190 -5.13 2.85 -5.05
C SER A 190 -5.18 4.08 -5.97
N HIS A 191 -5.11 5.31 -5.41
CA HIS A 191 -5.00 6.53 -6.20
C HIS A 191 -3.69 6.59 -7.04
N HIS A 192 -2.65 5.85 -6.68
CA HIS A 192 -1.44 5.68 -7.50
C HIS A 192 -1.64 4.69 -8.65
N ALA A 193 -2.66 3.84 -8.58
CA ALA A 193 -2.99 2.85 -9.60
C ALA A 193 -3.98 3.39 -10.67
N THR A 194 -3.85 4.67 -11.08
CA THR A 194 -4.83 5.34 -11.95
C THR A 194 -4.60 5.19 -13.43
N SER A 195 -3.43 4.72 -13.87
CA SER A 195 -3.06 4.64 -15.28
C SER A 195 -3.73 3.46 -15.99
N LYS A 196 -3.87 3.56 -17.33
CA LYS A 196 -4.31 2.44 -18.19
C LYS A 196 -3.48 1.17 -17.91
N LEU A 197 -2.18 1.33 -17.67
CA LEU A 197 -1.26 0.25 -17.32
C LEU A 197 -1.63 -0.46 -16.01
N SER A 198 -2.14 0.28 -15.04
CA SER A 198 -2.58 -0.32 -13.77
C SER A 198 -3.85 -1.16 -13.91
N LYS A 199 -4.78 -0.75 -14.78
CA LYS A 199 -5.97 -1.54 -15.10
C LYS A 199 -5.60 -2.83 -15.81
N GLU A 200 -4.73 -2.75 -16.80
CA GLU A 200 -4.20 -3.91 -17.54
C GLU A 200 -3.48 -4.89 -16.59
N MET A 201 -2.66 -4.39 -15.69
CA MET A 201 -1.99 -5.21 -14.68
C MET A 201 -3.00 -5.95 -13.79
N LEU A 202 -4.06 -5.28 -13.32
CA LEU A 202 -5.11 -5.92 -12.53
C LEU A 202 -5.85 -7.00 -13.35
N GLN A 203 -6.17 -6.72 -14.62
CA GLN A 203 -6.76 -7.72 -15.53
C GLN A 203 -5.85 -8.93 -15.74
N ASN A 204 -4.54 -8.70 -15.84
CA ASN A 204 -3.55 -9.77 -16.00
C ASN A 204 -3.49 -10.70 -14.79
N PHE A 205 -3.74 -10.24 -13.59
CA PHE A 205 -3.84 -11.10 -12.40
C PHE A 205 -5.09 -12.00 -12.41
N ASN A 206 -6.11 -11.68 -13.19
CA ASN A 206 -7.40 -12.40 -13.16
C ASN A 206 -7.97 -12.48 -11.72
N PRO A 207 -8.22 -11.35 -11.04
CA PRO A 207 -8.60 -11.38 -9.65
C PRO A 207 -9.99 -11.96 -9.43
N SER A 208 -10.19 -12.66 -8.30
CA SER A 208 -11.51 -13.07 -7.82
C SER A 208 -12.24 -11.94 -7.09
N PHE A 209 -11.49 -11.00 -6.52
CA PHE A 209 -11.98 -9.86 -5.78
C PHE A 209 -10.92 -8.75 -5.73
N VAL A 210 -11.34 -7.48 -5.73
CA VAL A 210 -10.44 -6.34 -5.55
C VAL A 210 -10.89 -5.50 -4.36
N LEU A 211 -9.96 -5.29 -3.40
CA LEU A 211 -10.12 -4.39 -2.28
C LEU A 211 -9.19 -3.19 -2.44
N ASP A 212 -9.76 -2.02 -2.69
CA ASP A 212 -9.04 -0.76 -2.73
C ASP A 212 -8.99 -0.10 -1.35
N LEU A 213 -7.83 0.39 -0.95
CA LEU A 213 -7.60 1.14 0.28
C LEU A 213 -6.97 2.48 -0.07
N THR A 214 -7.65 3.59 0.23
CA THR A 214 -7.13 4.91 -0.10
C THR A 214 -7.73 6.02 0.75
N ALA A 215 -6.98 7.09 0.96
CA ALA A 215 -7.48 8.34 1.54
C ALA A 215 -8.27 9.16 0.51
N THR A 216 -7.91 9.03 -0.76
CA THR A 216 -8.42 9.84 -1.89
C THR A 216 -8.96 8.93 -3.01
N PRO A 217 -10.19 8.38 -2.85
CA PRO A 217 -10.79 7.55 -3.89
C PRO A 217 -10.92 8.28 -5.22
N LYS A 218 -10.79 7.54 -6.31
CA LYS A 218 -11.06 8.04 -7.67
C LYS A 218 -12.56 8.27 -7.87
N ASN A 219 -12.89 9.06 -8.89
CA ASN A 219 -14.26 9.11 -9.39
C ASN A 219 -14.69 7.70 -9.85
N GLY A 220 -15.84 7.24 -9.35
CA GLY A 220 -16.35 5.91 -9.67
C GLY A 220 -15.81 4.78 -8.78
N SER A 221 -15.03 5.06 -7.72
CA SER A 221 -14.69 4.04 -6.72
C SER A 221 -15.92 3.56 -5.96
N ASN A 222 -16.06 2.25 -5.82
CA ASN A 222 -17.17 1.63 -5.08
C ASN A 222 -16.90 1.70 -3.57
N ILE A 223 -17.14 2.85 -2.97
CA ILE A 223 -16.91 3.07 -1.54
C ILE A 223 -17.97 2.31 -0.75
N ILE A 224 -17.56 1.38 0.12
CA ILE A 224 -18.46 0.65 1.03
C ILE A 224 -18.28 1.06 2.49
N SER A 225 -17.15 1.68 2.81
CA SER A 225 -16.87 2.23 4.12
C SER A 225 -15.98 3.46 3.99
N PHE A 226 -16.25 4.46 4.80
CA PHE A 226 -15.38 5.62 4.91
C PHE A 226 -15.26 6.07 6.37
N VAL A 227 -14.09 6.59 6.69
CA VAL A 227 -13.79 7.24 7.96
C VAL A 227 -13.27 8.62 7.63
N ASP A 228 -13.78 9.64 8.28
CA ASP A 228 -13.28 11.00 8.13
C ASP A 228 -12.20 11.35 9.18
N ALA A 229 -11.49 12.45 8.95
CA ALA A 229 -10.45 12.89 9.85
C ALA A 229 -10.98 13.32 11.24
N ARG A 230 -12.25 13.74 11.34
CA ARG A 230 -12.89 14.13 12.61
C ARG A 230 -13.14 12.90 13.48
N GLN A 231 -13.62 11.81 12.88
CA GLN A 231 -13.83 10.53 13.57
C GLN A 231 -12.50 9.99 14.11
N LEU A 232 -11.44 9.99 13.28
CA LEU A 232 -10.11 9.57 13.73
C LEU A 232 -9.54 10.49 14.81
N LYS A 233 -9.84 11.79 14.76
CA LYS A 233 -9.45 12.73 15.82
C LYS A 233 -10.13 12.41 17.14
N ALA A 234 -11.42 12.10 17.12
CA ALA A 234 -12.16 11.71 18.32
C ALA A 234 -11.57 10.47 19.01
N GLU A 235 -11.01 9.54 18.20
CA GLU A 235 -10.33 8.33 18.66
C GLU A 235 -8.82 8.53 18.93
N ASN A 236 -8.31 9.76 18.92
CA ASN A 236 -6.89 10.08 19.07
C ASN A 236 -5.95 9.39 18.05
N MET A 237 -6.47 9.00 16.90
CA MET A 237 -5.71 8.31 15.85
C MET A 237 -5.06 9.27 14.84
N VAL A 238 -5.40 10.55 14.86
CA VAL A 238 -4.84 11.58 13.96
C VAL A 238 -3.79 12.39 14.69
N LYS A 239 -2.64 12.53 14.06
CA LYS A 239 -1.60 13.47 14.54
C LYS A 239 -2.09 14.90 14.31
N LEU A 240 -2.45 15.63 15.36
CA LEU A 240 -2.91 16.99 15.29
C LEU A 240 -2.27 17.81 16.41
N PRO A 241 -2.19 19.13 16.22
CA PRO A 241 -2.66 19.93 15.07
C PRO A 241 -1.68 19.92 13.90
N VAL A 242 -2.22 20.06 12.66
CA VAL A 242 -1.44 20.42 11.48
C VAL A 242 -1.63 21.91 11.27
N ILE A 243 -0.56 22.70 11.43
CA ILE A 243 -0.58 24.15 11.25
C ILE A 243 0.22 24.44 9.98
N VAL A 244 -0.43 25.09 9.01
CA VAL A 244 0.21 25.48 7.75
C VAL A 244 0.61 26.95 7.83
N TYR A 245 1.90 27.22 7.68
CA TYR A 245 2.43 28.58 7.58
C TYR A 245 2.83 28.87 6.14
N ASN A 246 2.23 29.90 5.55
CA ASN A 246 2.70 30.42 4.27
C ASN A 246 3.72 31.56 4.54
N ARG A 247 4.92 31.43 3.99
CA ARG A 247 6.00 32.42 4.13
C ARG A 247 6.31 33.06 2.78
N LYS A 248 6.77 34.33 2.82
CA LYS A 248 7.02 35.11 1.61
C LYS A 248 8.36 34.74 0.92
N SER A 249 9.32 34.28 1.69
CA SER A 249 10.64 33.87 1.17
C SER A 249 11.05 32.48 1.69
N GLN A 250 11.96 31.85 0.98
CA GLN A 250 12.56 30.58 1.36
C GLN A 250 13.37 30.72 2.66
N GLU A 251 14.08 31.84 2.83
CA GLU A 251 14.84 32.14 4.03
C GLU A 251 13.94 32.20 5.26
N ASP A 252 12.77 32.85 5.17
CA ASP A 252 11.77 32.89 6.25
C ASP A 252 11.26 31.49 6.62
N VAL A 253 11.18 30.57 5.64
CA VAL A 253 10.80 29.18 5.91
C VAL A 253 11.86 28.47 6.76
N PHE A 254 13.15 28.60 6.39
CA PHE A 254 14.24 28.00 7.14
C PHE A 254 14.33 28.54 8.55
N VAL A 255 14.36 29.88 8.70
CA VAL A 255 14.43 30.56 10.02
C VAL A 255 13.26 30.14 10.91
N SER A 256 12.04 30.15 10.37
CA SER A 256 10.83 29.78 11.12
C SER A 256 10.85 28.30 11.56
N ALA A 257 11.26 27.40 10.66
CA ALA A 257 11.31 25.96 10.94
C ALA A 257 12.33 25.63 12.05
N ILE A 258 13.53 26.24 11.98
CA ILE A 258 14.58 26.03 12.98
C ILE A 258 14.19 26.65 14.32
N SER A 259 13.59 27.84 14.31
CA SER A 259 13.11 28.47 15.53
C SER A 259 12.03 27.68 16.24
N LEU A 260 11.07 27.13 15.46
CA LEU A 260 10.03 26.24 15.98
C LEU A 260 10.63 24.94 16.55
N ARG A 261 11.58 24.32 15.83
CA ARG A 261 12.26 23.11 16.30
C ARG A 261 12.95 23.37 17.66
N ARG A 262 13.67 24.50 17.79
CA ARG A 262 14.34 24.87 19.05
C ARG A 262 13.35 25.08 20.20
N LYS A 263 12.21 25.72 19.92
CA LYS A 263 11.16 25.90 20.92
C LYS A 263 10.61 24.56 21.39
N LEU A 264 10.25 23.69 20.48
CA LEU A 264 9.74 22.35 20.79
C LEU A 264 10.79 21.47 21.51
N GLU A 265 12.07 21.62 21.18
CA GLU A 265 13.17 20.95 21.89
C GLU A 265 13.23 21.35 23.36
N ASN A 266 13.12 22.68 23.65
CA ASN A 266 13.10 23.18 25.03
C ASN A 266 11.90 22.62 25.80
N GLU A 267 10.71 22.61 25.19
CA GLU A 267 9.50 22.04 25.77
C GLU A 267 9.66 20.54 26.05
N ALA A 268 10.23 19.78 25.11
CA ALA A 268 10.46 18.32 25.26
C ALA A 268 11.45 18.00 26.40
N VAL A 269 12.52 18.80 26.55
CA VAL A 269 13.48 18.70 27.64
C VAL A 269 12.85 19.01 28.99
N GLU A 270 12.01 20.05 29.04
CA GLU A 270 11.30 20.43 30.25
C GLU A 270 10.26 19.39 30.68
N GLU A 271 9.51 18.84 29.71
CA GLU A 271 8.59 17.72 29.95
C GLU A 271 9.32 16.49 30.49
N GLN A 272 10.48 16.16 29.95
CA GLN A 272 11.32 15.06 30.45
C GLN A 272 11.78 15.28 31.91
N LYS A 273 12.19 16.50 32.26
CA LYS A 273 12.57 16.85 33.64
C LYS A 273 11.42 16.70 34.63
N ASN A 274 10.19 16.87 34.15
CA ASN A 274 8.97 16.73 34.93
C ASN A 274 8.43 15.28 34.95
N GLY A 275 9.23 14.30 34.51
CA GLY A 275 8.86 12.88 34.52
C GLY A 275 8.09 12.41 33.29
N GLY A 276 7.91 13.26 32.29
CA GLY A 276 7.34 12.92 31.00
C GLY A 276 8.35 12.22 30.07
N ARG A 277 7.89 11.82 28.89
CA ARG A 277 8.73 11.18 27.87
C ARG A 277 9.37 12.25 26.97
N TYR A 278 10.68 12.23 26.84
CA TYR A 278 11.36 13.04 25.84
C TYR A 278 10.93 12.65 24.41
N ILE A 279 10.42 13.62 23.66
CA ILE A 279 10.07 13.48 22.24
C ILE A 279 10.95 14.43 21.43
N ARG A 280 11.91 13.87 20.70
CA ARG A 280 12.83 14.64 19.87
C ARG A 280 12.10 15.31 18.70
N PRO A 281 12.07 16.65 18.58
CA PRO A 281 11.52 17.33 17.42
C PRO A 281 12.49 17.21 16.22
N ILE A 282 11.94 16.87 15.06
CA ILE A 282 12.67 16.78 13.81
C ILE A 282 12.03 17.69 12.77
N VAL A 283 12.86 18.27 11.89
CA VAL A 283 12.40 19.05 10.74
C VAL A 283 12.73 18.28 9.47
N LEU A 284 11.76 18.15 8.58
CA LEU A 284 11.94 17.55 7.26
C LEU A 284 11.92 18.67 6.19
N PHE A 285 13.02 18.84 5.47
CA PHE A 285 13.09 19.69 4.30
C PHE A 285 13.00 18.83 3.03
N GLN A 286 12.02 19.13 2.19
CA GLN A 286 11.88 18.44 0.90
C GLN A 286 12.62 19.23 -0.17
N ALA A 287 13.66 18.63 -0.72
CA ALA A 287 14.45 19.21 -1.80
C ALA A 287 13.76 19.03 -3.16
N GLN A 288 14.04 19.96 -4.08
CA GLN A 288 13.64 19.83 -5.48
C GLN A 288 14.68 19.00 -6.27
N PRO A 289 14.25 18.31 -7.33
CA PRO A 289 15.18 17.71 -8.28
C PRO A 289 16.06 18.80 -8.92
N ARG A 290 17.27 18.44 -9.31
CA ARG A 290 18.18 19.36 -10.01
C ARG A 290 17.74 19.51 -11.47
N THR A 291 16.74 20.36 -11.70
CA THR A 291 16.21 20.64 -13.05
C THR A 291 16.76 21.93 -13.64
N ASN A 292 17.02 22.94 -12.81
CA ASN A 292 17.53 24.27 -13.19
C ASN A 292 18.52 24.75 -12.13
N ASP A 293 19.30 25.78 -12.43
CA ASP A 293 20.25 26.39 -11.48
C ASP A 293 19.55 27.02 -10.27
N ASP A 294 18.30 27.46 -10.40
CA ASP A 294 17.48 28.03 -9.32
C ASP A 294 16.81 26.96 -8.43
N SER A 295 16.90 25.67 -8.81
CA SER A 295 16.28 24.58 -8.02
C SER A 295 16.87 24.53 -6.61
N THR A 296 16.01 24.38 -5.60
CA THR A 296 16.41 24.18 -4.20
C THR A 296 16.78 22.72 -3.96
N THR A 297 18.00 22.38 -4.33
CA THR A 297 18.55 21.02 -4.19
C THR A 297 18.88 20.70 -2.74
N TYR A 298 19.04 19.40 -2.43
CA TYR A 298 19.41 18.97 -1.07
C TYR A 298 20.79 19.53 -0.65
N ASP A 299 21.75 19.75 -1.59
CA ASP A 299 23.04 20.37 -1.29
C ASP A 299 22.88 21.82 -0.87
N LYS A 300 22.06 22.61 -1.58
CA LYS A 300 21.76 23.99 -1.21
C LYS A 300 21.10 24.05 0.19
N ILE A 301 20.13 23.18 0.46
CA ILE A 301 19.48 23.08 1.77
C ILE A 301 20.51 22.76 2.85
N LYS A 302 21.37 21.76 2.62
CA LYS A 302 22.41 21.37 3.57
C LYS A 302 23.34 22.53 3.91
N HIS A 303 23.85 23.24 2.90
CA HIS A 303 24.72 24.41 3.10
C HIS A 303 23.99 25.51 3.90
N THR A 304 22.76 25.84 3.53
CA THR A 304 21.96 26.83 4.27
C THR A 304 21.82 26.45 5.75
N LEU A 305 21.56 25.17 6.07
CA LEU A 305 21.43 24.71 7.44
C LEU A 305 22.75 24.82 8.22
N ILE A 306 23.88 24.50 7.60
CA ILE A 306 25.22 24.65 8.19
C ILE A 306 25.51 26.13 8.47
N ASP A 307 25.26 27.01 7.51
CA ASP A 307 25.42 28.46 7.64
C ASP A 307 24.55 29.05 8.77
N MET A 308 23.39 28.44 9.03
CA MET A 308 22.51 28.78 10.16
C MET A 308 22.94 28.16 11.49
N GLY A 309 24.10 27.50 11.53
CA GLY A 309 24.72 26.94 12.74
C GLY A 309 24.17 25.57 13.16
N ILE A 310 23.56 24.82 12.23
CA ILE A 310 23.18 23.42 12.48
C ILE A 310 24.39 22.53 12.24
N PRO A 311 24.86 21.74 13.21
CA PRO A 311 25.97 20.82 13.02
C PRO A 311 25.68 19.82 11.91
N GLU A 312 26.67 19.52 11.06
CA GLU A 312 26.52 18.56 9.97
C GLU A 312 26.09 17.17 10.46
N SER A 313 26.53 16.78 11.65
CA SER A 313 26.15 15.52 12.30
C SER A 313 24.65 15.42 12.66
N GLU A 314 23.93 16.53 12.69
CA GLU A 314 22.48 16.56 12.92
C GLU A 314 21.66 16.58 11.60
N ILE A 315 22.35 16.63 10.45
CA ILE A 315 21.71 16.69 9.14
C ILE A 315 21.77 15.30 8.49
N ALA A 316 20.61 14.65 8.36
CA ALA A 316 20.49 13.39 7.62
C ALA A 316 19.92 13.66 6.22
N ILE A 317 20.54 13.11 5.19
CA ILE A 317 20.09 13.18 3.81
C ILE A 317 19.55 11.80 3.42
N LYS A 318 18.34 11.78 2.84
CA LYS A 318 17.74 10.58 2.25
C LYS A 318 17.34 10.88 0.81
N THR A 319 17.94 10.17 -0.13
CA THR A 319 17.62 10.20 -1.56
C THR A 319 17.06 8.84 -1.99
N ALA A 320 16.56 8.75 -3.23
CA ALA A 320 16.08 7.48 -3.79
C ALA A 320 17.19 6.43 -3.93
N ASP A 321 18.45 6.87 -3.98
CA ASP A 321 19.62 6.00 -4.22
C ASP A 321 20.42 5.67 -2.94
N ARG A 322 19.92 6.07 -1.78
CA ARG A 322 20.57 5.83 -0.46
C ARG A 322 19.59 5.50 0.64
#